data_45f1ddfe0d6f6a392f8fec87054fa683
#
_entry.id   45f1ddfe0d6f6a392f8fec87054fa683
#
_cell.length_a   1.000
_cell.length_b   1.000
_cell.length_c   1.000
_cell.angle_alpha   90.00
_cell.angle_beta   90.00
_cell.angle_gamma   90.00
#
_symmetry.space_group_name_H-M   'P 1'
#
loop_
_entity.id
_entity.type
_entity.pdbx_description
1 polymer ?
#
loop_
_entity_poly.entity_id
_entity_poly.type
_entity_poly.pdbx_seq_one_letter_code
_entity_poly.pdbx_strand_id
1 'polypeptide(L)'
;MTLLGTYEDGDYRAEFGALVVRGFWPAGVGGTAELRHLNLPLLAADVFAGGARSDLARAGAGWVLGTAAPHAHVRLEAHDAPPGRGSGGWSDALDTPFLTSRGDIKLTRGRGDDSPWNLKLARAGLHRLRVLRRRTSDGHRWLLQFWPVAGSPEPPRFLARSRPAVATGGPGQGDKCYGPLAMDVLSVALWSPGRHTRAALADRLMATPEQVREALRYLTRRGLLRVGGADAGPTSTIALVAERPRPPGVSVPSAARPWSTAAR
;
A
#
# COMPACT_ATOMS: atom_id res chain seq x y z
N MET A 1 -23.15 -5.13 -11.10
CA MET A 1 -22.07 -5.71 -10.26
C MET A 1 -22.39 -7.17 -10.04
N THR A 2 -21.47 -8.03 -10.47
CA THR A 2 -21.57 -9.50 -10.34
C THR A 2 -20.37 -10.00 -9.53
N LEU A 3 -20.61 -10.92 -8.59
CA LEU A 3 -19.56 -11.68 -7.92
C LEU A 3 -19.05 -12.74 -8.90
N LEU A 4 -17.79 -12.67 -9.27
CA LEU A 4 -17.16 -13.59 -10.23
C LEU A 4 -16.54 -14.81 -9.57
N GLY A 5 -16.11 -14.66 -8.32
CA GLY A 5 -15.52 -15.74 -7.53
C GLY A 5 -15.29 -15.34 -6.09
N THR A 6 -15.14 -16.36 -5.25
CA THR A 6 -14.86 -16.18 -3.82
C THR A 6 -13.94 -17.28 -3.32
N TYR A 7 -13.10 -16.93 -2.35
CA TYR A 7 -12.31 -17.86 -1.56
C TYR A 7 -12.44 -17.48 -0.09
N GLU A 8 -12.54 -18.46 0.79
CA GLU A 8 -12.71 -18.24 2.22
C GLU A 8 -11.82 -19.18 3.04
N ASP A 9 -11.14 -18.63 4.02
CA ASP A 9 -10.34 -19.35 5.00
C ASP A 9 -10.83 -18.95 6.40
N GLY A 10 -11.52 -19.86 7.06
CA GLY A 10 -12.11 -19.63 8.38
C GLY A 10 -11.11 -19.72 9.55
N ASP A 11 -9.94 -20.32 9.33
CA ASP A 11 -8.89 -20.51 10.35
C ASP A 11 -7.53 -20.02 9.82
N TYR A 12 -7.50 -18.85 9.21
CA TYR A 12 -6.25 -18.25 8.76
C TYR A 12 -5.38 -17.90 9.96
N ARG A 13 -4.17 -18.44 9.97
CA ARG A 13 -3.16 -18.13 10.99
C ARG A 13 -2.13 -17.17 10.45
N ALA A 14 -2.17 -15.95 10.99
CA ALA A 14 -1.28 -14.88 10.59
C ALA A 14 0.14 -15.11 11.13
N GLU A 15 1.09 -15.46 10.27
CA GLU A 15 2.50 -15.49 10.65
C GLU A 15 3.01 -14.06 10.91
N PHE A 16 3.74 -13.87 12.00
CA PHE A 16 4.29 -12.58 12.43
C PHE A 16 3.25 -11.45 12.54
N GLY A 17 1.98 -11.80 12.74
CA GLY A 17 0.89 -10.83 12.80
C GLY A 17 0.57 -10.16 11.47
N ALA A 18 0.84 -10.82 10.35
CA ALA A 18 0.60 -10.30 9.02
C ALA A 18 -0.42 -11.15 8.24
N LEU A 19 -1.44 -10.47 7.68
CA LEU A 19 -2.25 -11.00 6.59
C LEU A 19 -1.49 -10.75 5.29
N VAL A 20 -1.21 -11.82 4.54
CA VAL A 20 -0.49 -11.72 3.28
C VAL A 20 -1.33 -12.27 2.13
N VAL A 21 -1.63 -11.43 1.15
CA VAL A 21 -2.22 -11.85 -0.12
C VAL A 21 -1.22 -11.57 -1.24
N ARG A 22 -0.99 -12.55 -2.09
CA ARG A 22 -0.13 -12.43 -3.28
C ARG A 22 -0.95 -12.49 -4.54
N GLY A 23 -0.63 -11.58 -5.48
CA GLY A 23 -1.01 -11.69 -6.87
C GLY A 23 0.19 -12.15 -7.67
N PHE A 24 -0.04 -12.82 -8.79
CA PHE A 24 1.07 -13.22 -9.67
C PHE A 24 1.79 -11.98 -10.19
N TRP A 25 3.09 -11.91 -9.91
CA TRP A 25 4.02 -10.92 -10.43
C TRP A 25 5.34 -11.61 -10.75
N PRO A 26 5.78 -11.64 -12.01
CA PRO A 26 7.00 -12.35 -12.37
C PRO A 26 8.22 -11.71 -11.68
N ALA A 27 9.03 -12.55 -11.05
CA ALA A 27 10.30 -12.10 -10.48
C ALA A 27 11.20 -11.56 -11.60
N GLY A 28 11.82 -10.40 -11.38
CA GLY A 28 12.77 -9.79 -12.32
C GLY A 28 12.15 -9.02 -13.49
N VAL A 29 10.85 -9.07 -13.70
CA VAL A 29 10.17 -8.17 -14.63
C VAL A 29 10.00 -6.83 -13.89
N GLY A 30 11.02 -5.98 -13.99
CA GLY A 30 10.79 -4.56 -13.86
C GLY A 30 9.68 -4.23 -14.84
N GLY A 31 8.51 -3.85 -14.30
CA GLY A 31 7.31 -3.64 -15.09
C GLY A 31 7.58 -2.79 -16.32
N THR A 32 6.62 -2.78 -17.25
CA THR A 32 6.65 -1.88 -18.42
C THR A 32 7.10 -0.48 -17.97
N ALA A 33 7.66 0.32 -18.85
CA ALA A 33 8.14 1.66 -18.52
C ALA A 33 7.12 2.49 -17.72
N GLU A 34 5.82 2.25 -17.96
CA GLU A 34 4.68 2.81 -17.23
C GLU A 34 4.59 2.41 -15.76
N LEU A 35 5.13 1.24 -15.38
CA LEU A 35 5.08 0.72 -14.02
C LEU A 35 6.39 0.91 -13.24
N ARG A 36 7.48 1.29 -13.93
CA ARG A 36 8.78 1.52 -13.29
C ARG A 36 8.78 2.69 -12.32
N HIS A 37 7.87 3.64 -12.47
CA HIS A 37 7.69 4.73 -11.51
C HIS A 37 6.95 4.29 -10.24
N LEU A 38 6.22 3.17 -10.30
CA LEU A 38 5.60 2.55 -9.14
C LEU A 38 6.65 1.68 -8.42
N ASN A 39 7.50 2.26 -7.60
CA ASN A 39 8.55 1.57 -6.82
C ASN A 39 7.98 0.66 -5.71
N LEU A 40 6.94 -0.07 -6.01
CA LEU A 40 6.16 -0.88 -5.08
C LEU A 40 6.91 -2.09 -4.48
N PRO A 41 7.85 -2.77 -5.18
CA PRO A 41 8.64 -3.84 -4.58
C PRO A 41 9.47 -3.39 -3.37
N LEU A 42 9.95 -2.14 -3.35
CA LEU A 42 10.74 -1.60 -2.23
C LEU A 42 9.90 -1.45 -0.96
N LEU A 43 8.63 -1.07 -1.08
CA LEU A 43 7.74 -1.02 0.09
C LEU A 43 7.55 -2.39 0.74
N ALA A 44 7.47 -3.46 -0.05
CA ALA A 44 7.35 -4.82 0.50
C ALA A 44 8.62 -5.23 1.26
N ALA A 45 9.80 -4.96 0.70
CA ALA A 45 11.07 -5.28 1.35
C ALA A 45 11.28 -4.49 2.66
N ASP A 46 11.03 -3.18 2.64
CA ASP A 46 11.16 -2.32 3.82
C ASP A 46 10.12 -2.62 4.91
N VAL A 47 8.91 -3.03 4.52
CA VAL A 47 7.88 -3.47 5.45
C VAL A 47 8.32 -4.70 6.23
N PHE A 48 8.97 -5.67 5.57
CA PHE A 48 9.47 -6.87 6.24
C PHE A 48 10.74 -6.58 7.07
N ALA A 49 11.64 -5.74 6.59
CA ALA A 49 12.91 -5.44 7.25
C ALA A 49 12.77 -4.47 8.44
N GLY A 50 11.78 -3.57 8.42
CA GLY A 50 11.65 -2.46 9.38
C GLY A 50 10.54 -2.63 10.42
N GLY A 51 9.77 -3.71 10.43
CA GLY A 51 8.63 -3.87 11.33
C GLY A 51 7.53 -2.80 11.13
N ALA A 52 7.51 -2.15 9.98
CA ALA A 52 6.55 -1.11 9.64
C ALA A 52 5.13 -1.69 9.56
N ARG A 53 4.36 -1.47 10.60
CA ARG A 53 2.97 -1.92 10.67
C ARG A 53 2.05 -0.87 10.07
N SER A 54 1.23 -1.27 9.11
CA SER A 54 0.05 -0.51 8.74
C SER A 54 -1.03 -0.71 9.80
N ASP A 55 -1.85 0.30 10.05
CA ASP A 55 -3.01 0.12 10.95
C ASP A 55 -4.02 -0.88 10.39
N LEU A 56 -4.15 -0.97 9.07
CA LEU A 56 -5.05 -1.88 8.40
C LEU A 56 -4.29 -2.73 7.36
N ALA A 57 -4.07 -2.19 6.18
CA ALA A 57 -3.40 -2.90 5.10
C ALA A 57 -2.74 -1.94 4.11
N ARG A 58 -1.85 -2.47 3.29
CA ARG A 58 -1.26 -1.84 2.11
C ARG A 58 -1.27 -2.80 0.95
N ALA A 59 -1.34 -2.26 -0.24
CA ALA A 59 -1.31 -3.03 -1.46
C ALA A 59 -0.34 -2.43 -2.48
N GLY A 60 0.16 -3.26 -3.35
CA GLY A 60 1.09 -2.89 -4.41
C GLY A 60 0.97 -3.78 -5.63
N ALA A 61 2.06 -3.91 -6.39
CA ALA A 61 2.15 -4.81 -7.52
C ALA A 61 2.38 -6.24 -7.01
N GLY A 62 1.34 -7.06 -7.12
CA GLY A 62 1.39 -8.46 -6.76
C GLY A 62 1.38 -8.76 -5.26
N TRP A 63 1.00 -7.80 -4.40
CA TRP A 63 0.93 -8.06 -2.96
C TRP A 63 -0.06 -7.18 -2.20
N VAL A 64 -0.60 -7.72 -1.12
CA VAL A 64 -1.34 -7.03 -0.07
C VAL A 64 -0.77 -7.47 1.28
N LEU A 65 -0.52 -6.53 2.16
CA LEU A 65 -0.08 -6.77 3.53
C LEU A 65 -1.01 -6.08 4.51
N GLY A 66 -1.59 -6.85 5.42
CA GLY A 66 -2.44 -6.36 6.49
C GLY A 66 -1.89 -6.71 7.87
N THR A 67 -2.22 -5.92 8.89
CA THR A 67 -1.92 -6.25 10.28
C THR A 67 -3.06 -7.08 10.85
N ALA A 68 -2.81 -8.37 11.09
CA ALA A 68 -3.80 -9.33 11.56
C ALA A 68 -3.54 -9.78 13.00
N ALA A 69 -4.60 -10.20 13.69
CA ALA A 69 -4.50 -11.02 14.89
C ALA A 69 -3.94 -12.40 14.53
N PRO A 70 -3.43 -13.18 15.51
CA PRO A 70 -2.92 -14.53 15.26
C PRO A 70 -3.92 -15.44 14.54
N HIS A 71 -5.21 -15.29 14.86
CA HIS A 71 -6.31 -15.97 14.19
C HIS A 71 -7.16 -14.96 13.43
N ALA A 72 -7.55 -15.34 12.23
CA ALA A 72 -8.41 -14.51 11.40
C ALA A 72 -9.29 -15.35 10.49
N HIS A 73 -10.50 -14.86 10.24
CA HIS A 73 -11.36 -15.33 9.18
C HIS A 73 -11.16 -14.41 7.98
N VAL A 74 -10.70 -14.94 6.86
CA VAL A 74 -10.36 -14.18 5.66
C VAL A 74 -11.22 -14.61 4.49
N ARG A 75 -11.90 -13.65 3.87
CA ARG A 75 -12.65 -13.85 2.63
C ARG A 75 -12.12 -12.94 1.53
N LEU A 76 -11.85 -13.52 0.36
CA LEU A 76 -11.46 -12.83 -0.86
C LEU A 76 -12.62 -12.90 -1.85
N GLU A 77 -12.92 -11.81 -2.53
CA GLU A 77 -13.98 -11.72 -3.55
C GLU A 77 -13.47 -11.04 -4.81
N ALA A 78 -13.76 -11.61 -5.97
CA ALA A 78 -13.57 -11.00 -7.27
C ALA A 78 -14.91 -10.51 -7.83
N HIS A 79 -14.95 -9.26 -8.27
CA HIS A 79 -16.15 -8.62 -8.83
C HIS A 79 -15.85 -8.07 -10.24
N ASP A 80 -16.89 -7.92 -11.06
CA ASP A 80 -16.82 -7.26 -12.38
C ASP A 80 -16.82 -5.73 -12.27
N ALA A 81 -17.38 -5.17 -11.20
CA ALA A 81 -17.54 -3.75 -10.95
C ALA A 81 -17.49 -3.46 -9.44
N PRO A 82 -17.38 -2.17 -9.02
CA PRO A 82 -17.32 -1.79 -7.61
C PRO A 82 -18.43 -2.41 -6.78
N PRO A 83 -18.11 -3.18 -5.72
CA PRO A 83 -19.14 -3.71 -4.82
C PRO A 83 -19.78 -2.58 -4.03
N GLY A 84 -21.07 -2.74 -3.71
CA GLY A 84 -21.79 -1.83 -2.82
C GLY A 84 -21.07 -1.71 -1.47
N ARG A 85 -21.28 -0.59 -0.79
CA ARG A 85 -20.81 -0.45 0.60
C ARG A 85 -21.63 -1.41 1.45
N GLY A 86 -21.10 -2.61 1.69
CA GLY A 86 -21.78 -3.62 2.48
C GLY A 86 -22.13 -3.10 3.87
N SER A 87 -23.34 -3.41 4.34
CA SER A 87 -23.88 -3.05 5.67
C SER A 87 -23.22 -3.79 6.85
N GLY A 88 -22.04 -4.38 6.67
CA GLY A 88 -21.50 -5.42 7.54
C GLY A 88 -20.86 -4.98 8.86
N GLY A 89 -21.05 -3.75 9.36
CA GLY A 89 -20.47 -3.32 10.65
C GLY A 89 -18.95 -3.40 10.68
N TRP A 90 -18.29 -3.03 9.58
CA TRP A 90 -16.84 -3.00 9.46
C TRP A 90 -16.25 -1.84 10.26
N SER A 91 -15.28 -2.12 11.12
CA SER A 91 -14.61 -1.09 11.94
C SER A 91 -13.55 -0.33 11.15
N ASP A 92 -12.94 -0.98 10.19
CA ASP A 92 -11.93 -0.39 9.31
C ASP A 92 -12.24 -0.71 7.86
N ALA A 93 -12.04 0.27 6.99
CA ALA A 93 -12.23 0.14 5.55
C ALA A 93 -11.23 1.00 4.78
N LEU A 94 -10.55 0.41 3.80
CA LEU A 94 -9.56 1.05 2.95
C LEU A 94 -9.80 0.66 1.51
N ASP A 95 -9.93 1.63 0.63
CA ASP A 95 -9.83 1.43 -0.82
C ASP A 95 -8.41 1.76 -1.28
N THR A 96 -7.76 0.83 -1.98
CA THR A 96 -6.37 0.98 -2.45
C THR A 96 -6.21 0.38 -3.85
N PRO A 97 -5.32 0.90 -4.70
CA PRO A 97 -5.01 0.23 -5.95
C PRO A 97 -4.25 -1.07 -5.69
N PHE A 98 -4.47 -2.04 -6.58
CA PHE A 98 -3.78 -3.31 -6.62
C PHE A 98 -3.48 -3.69 -8.06
N LEU A 99 -2.28 -4.18 -8.33
CA LEU A 99 -1.84 -4.53 -9.67
C LEU A 99 -1.43 -6.01 -9.72
N THR A 100 -1.88 -6.73 -10.73
CA THR A 100 -1.48 -8.13 -10.97
C THR A 100 -1.23 -8.39 -12.44
N SER A 101 -0.22 -9.21 -12.77
CA SER A 101 0.16 -9.49 -14.14
C SER A 101 -0.67 -10.62 -14.80
N ARG A 102 -1.38 -11.45 -14.02
CA ARG A 102 -2.20 -12.57 -14.54
C ARG A 102 -3.61 -12.63 -13.96
N GLY A 103 -3.91 -11.89 -12.91
CA GLY A 103 -5.19 -11.96 -12.19
C GLY A 103 -5.29 -13.13 -11.21
N ASP A 104 -4.24 -13.90 -11.02
CA ASP A 104 -4.24 -14.98 -10.02
C ASP A 104 -3.89 -14.43 -8.65
N ILE A 105 -4.70 -14.75 -7.63
CA ILE A 105 -4.58 -14.30 -6.26
C ILE A 105 -4.46 -15.50 -5.32
N LYS A 106 -3.57 -15.38 -4.33
CA LYS A 106 -3.31 -16.38 -3.31
C LYS A 106 -3.30 -15.74 -1.92
N LEU A 107 -4.07 -16.29 -1.00
CA LEU A 107 -3.90 -16.06 0.43
C LEU A 107 -2.73 -16.91 0.92
N THR A 108 -1.67 -16.29 1.44
CA THR A 108 -0.42 -16.97 1.80
C THR A 108 -0.37 -17.19 3.29
N ARG A 109 -0.07 -18.43 3.72
CA ARG A 109 0.08 -18.81 5.12
C ARG A 109 1.51 -18.67 5.66
N GLY A 110 2.46 -18.15 4.85
CA GLY A 110 3.83 -17.92 5.27
C GLY A 110 4.87 -18.01 4.15
N ARG A 111 6.15 -18.02 4.53
CA ARG A 111 7.25 -18.24 3.59
C ARG A 111 7.23 -19.69 3.09
N GLY A 112 7.30 -19.86 1.77
CA GLY A 112 7.35 -21.20 1.16
C GLY A 112 5.99 -21.89 1.06
N ASP A 113 4.89 -21.17 1.27
CA ASP A 113 3.57 -21.68 1.03
C ASP A 113 3.37 -21.95 -0.47
N ASP A 114 3.43 -23.24 -0.85
CA ASP A 114 3.24 -23.74 -2.24
C ASP A 114 1.79 -24.09 -2.56
N SER A 115 0.84 -23.68 -1.69
CA SER A 115 -0.58 -23.90 -1.94
C SER A 115 -1.02 -23.27 -3.28
N PRO A 116 -2.02 -23.83 -3.95
CA PRO A 116 -2.49 -23.33 -5.25
C PRO A 116 -3.05 -21.90 -5.14
N TRP A 117 -3.19 -21.25 -6.30
CA TRP A 117 -3.89 -19.98 -6.41
C TRP A 117 -5.36 -20.15 -6.01
N ASN A 118 -5.85 -19.26 -5.13
CA ASN A 118 -7.14 -19.43 -4.49
C ASN A 118 -8.28 -18.72 -5.25
N LEU A 119 -7.97 -17.61 -5.91
CA LEU A 119 -8.96 -16.76 -6.56
C LEU A 119 -8.44 -16.26 -7.91
N LYS A 120 -9.35 -16.23 -8.90
CA LYS A 120 -9.09 -15.65 -10.22
C LYS A 120 -9.85 -14.32 -10.33
N LEU A 121 -9.13 -13.23 -10.61
CA LEU A 121 -9.73 -11.94 -10.94
C LEU A 121 -10.20 -11.91 -12.40
N ALA A 122 -11.09 -10.97 -12.71
CA ALA A 122 -11.67 -10.81 -14.06
C ALA A 122 -10.64 -10.71 -15.19
N ARG A 123 -9.49 -10.10 -14.90
CA ARG A 123 -8.41 -9.88 -15.87
C ARG A 123 -7.07 -9.64 -15.17
N ALA A 124 -5.99 -9.59 -15.95
CA ALA A 124 -4.73 -8.98 -15.53
C ALA A 124 -4.84 -7.45 -15.48
N GLY A 125 -3.89 -6.80 -14.83
CA GLY A 125 -3.76 -5.35 -14.80
C GLY A 125 -4.22 -4.69 -13.50
N LEU A 126 -4.67 -3.44 -13.62
CA LEU A 126 -5.04 -2.61 -12.49
C LEU A 126 -6.43 -2.96 -11.96
N HIS A 127 -6.49 -3.12 -10.65
CA HIS A 127 -7.71 -3.33 -9.87
C HIS A 127 -7.81 -2.28 -8.77
N ARG A 128 -9.03 -2.02 -8.32
CA ARG A 128 -9.29 -1.45 -7.01
C ARG A 128 -9.50 -2.59 -6.04
N LEU A 129 -8.92 -2.47 -4.87
CA LEU A 129 -9.07 -3.39 -3.75
C LEU A 129 -9.71 -2.63 -2.59
N ARG A 130 -10.83 -3.15 -2.09
CA ARG A 130 -11.40 -2.74 -0.81
C ARG A 130 -11.00 -3.75 0.24
N VAL A 131 -10.31 -3.27 1.28
CA VAL A 131 -9.95 -4.04 2.46
C VAL A 131 -10.87 -3.64 3.59
N LEU A 132 -11.60 -4.59 4.10
CA LEU A 132 -12.53 -4.43 5.21
C LEU A 132 -12.08 -5.30 6.37
N ARG A 133 -12.06 -4.73 7.58
CA ARG A 133 -11.73 -5.46 8.80
C ARG A 133 -12.73 -5.14 9.91
N ARG A 134 -13.09 -6.15 10.68
CA ARG A 134 -13.73 -5.98 11.98
C ARG A 134 -13.07 -6.85 13.02
N ARG A 135 -13.06 -6.40 14.25
CA ARG A 135 -12.64 -7.19 15.40
C ARG A 135 -13.78 -8.13 15.80
N THR A 136 -13.42 -9.35 16.17
CA THR A 136 -14.31 -10.36 16.75
C THR A 136 -13.79 -10.78 18.12
N SER A 137 -14.51 -11.59 18.87
CA SER A 137 -14.08 -12.13 20.15
C SER A 137 -12.79 -12.95 20.06
N ASP A 138 -12.62 -13.66 18.96
CA ASP A 138 -11.59 -14.65 18.68
C ASP A 138 -10.48 -14.15 17.73
N GLY A 139 -10.57 -12.89 17.26
CA GLY A 139 -9.54 -12.35 16.39
C GLY A 139 -10.00 -11.25 15.44
N HIS A 140 -9.77 -11.42 14.15
CA HIS A 140 -10.20 -10.50 13.11
C HIS A 140 -11.01 -11.21 12.02
N ARG A 141 -12.03 -10.55 11.52
CA ARG A 141 -12.67 -10.91 10.26
C ARG A 141 -12.25 -9.93 9.17
N TRP A 142 -11.83 -10.48 8.04
CA TRP A 142 -11.37 -9.74 6.88
C TRP A 142 -12.22 -10.05 5.66
N LEU A 143 -12.50 -9.01 4.86
CA LEU A 143 -13.06 -9.15 3.53
C LEU A 143 -12.24 -8.28 2.57
N LEU A 144 -11.69 -8.91 1.54
CA LEU A 144 -10.93 -8.27 0.48
C LEU A 144 -11.68 -8.40 -0.83
N GLN A 145 -12.12 -7.27 -1.38
CA GLN A 145 -12.95 -7.21 -2.59
C GLN A 145 -12.14 -6.56 -3.72
N PHE A 146 -11.95 -7.30 -4.81
CA PHE A 146 -11.20 -6.85 -5.98
C PHE A 146 -12.14 -6.59 -7.14
N TRP A 147 -11.98 -5.47 -7.85
CA TRP A 147 -12.67 -5.18 -9.10
C TRP A 147 -11.76 -4.45 -10.08
N PRO A 148 -11.90 -4.69 -11.41
CA PRO A 148 -11.08 -4.05 -12.41
C PRO A 148 -11.39 -2.57 -12.51
N VAL A 149 -10.38 -1.75 -12.77
CA VAL A 149 -10.52 -0.32 -13.04
C VAL A 149 -9.82 0.05 -14.33
N ALA A 150 -10.36 1.04 -15.03
CA ALA A 150 -9.74 1.65 -16.20
C ALA A 150 -9.04 2.96 -15.79
N GLY A 151 -8.02 3.34 -16.55
CA GLY A 151 -7.32 4.61 -16.35
C GLY A 151 -6.24 4.57 -15.28
N SER A 152 -5.94 5.74 -14.71
CA SER A 152 -4.89 5.90 -13.71
C SER A 152 -5.32 5.36 -12.35
N PRO A 153 -4.38 4.80 -11.56
CA PRO A 153 -4.69 4.32 -10.22
C PRO A 153 -5.07 5.49 -9.30
N GLU A 154 -6.24 5.41 -8.68
CA GLU A 154 -6.57 6.32 -7.59
C GLU A 154 -5.77 5.94 -6.34
N PRO A 155 -5.13 6.89 -5.65
CA PRO A 155 -4.35 6.60 -4.47
C PRO A 155 -5.18 6.01 -3.33
N PRO A 156 -4.56 5.38 -2.32
CA PRO A 156 -5.26 4.81 -1.17
C PRO A 156 -6.15 5.83 -0.46
N ARG A 157 -7.33 5.40 -0.01
CA ARG A 157 -8.29 6.21 0.74
C ARG A 157 -8.95 5.39 1.83
N PHE A 158 -8.88 5.86 3.07
CA PHE A 158 -9.68 5.28 4.16
C PHE A 158 -11.15 5.68 4.02
N LEU A 159 -12.03 4.71 4.20
CA LEU A 159 -13.49 4.88 4.24
C LEU A 159 -14.01 4.78 5.68
N ALA A 160 -13.30 4.04 6.53
CA ALA A 160 -13.50 3.95 7.98
C ALA A 160 -12.17 3.61 8.66
N ARG A 161 -11.96 4.11 9.86
CA ARG A 161 -10.75 3.87 10.64
C ARG A 161 -11.12 3.83 12.13
N SER A 162 -10.91 2.68 12.78
CA SER A 162 -11.25 2.47 14.19
C SER A 162 -10.20 3.04 15.16
N ARG A 163 -8.99 3.28 14.69
CA ARG A 163 -7.89 3.84 15.50
C ARG A 163 -7.45 5.19 14.95
N PRO A 164 -7.07 6.14 15.83
CA PRO A 164 -6.48 7.40 15.39
C PRO A 164 -5.25 7.16 14.52
N ALA A 165 -5.05 8.00 13.52
CA ALA A 165 -3.85 7.97 12.70
C ALA A 165 -2.63 8.36 13.56
N VAL A 166 -1.57 7.55 13.52
CA VAL A 166 -0.32 7.81 14.25
C VAL A 166 0.78 8.08 13.25
N ALA A 167 1.39 9.27 13.34
CA ALA A 167 2.39 9.73 12.39
C ALA A 167 3.75 9.03 12.55
N THR A 168 4.15 8.77 13.79
CA THR A 168 5.46 8.17 14.14
C THR A 168 5.27 6.94 15.01
N GLY A 169 6.30 6.13 15.15
CA GLY A 169 6.32 5.03 16.12
C GLY A 169 6.15 5.55 17.55
N GLY A 170 5.48 4.79 18.40
CA GLY A 170 5.25 5.15 19.81
C GLY A 170 6.56 5.35 20.58
N PRO A 171 6.53 6.09 21.71
CA PRO A 171 7.69 6.27 22.57
C PRO A 171 8.24 4.91 23.02
N GLY A 172 9.54 4.71 22.87
CA GLY A 172 10.25 3.45 23.20
C GLY A 172 10.48 2.48 22.02
N GLN A 173 9.88 2.71 20.86
CA GLN A 173 10.11 1.83 19.67
C GLN A 173 11.30 2.26 18.81
N GLY A 174 12.16 3.13 19.31
CA GLY A 174 13.36 3.58 18.59
C GLY A 174 13.07 4.22 17.24
N ASP A 175 14.06 4.90 16.70
CA ASP A 175 13.98 5.66 15.42
C ASP A 175 13.75 4.77 14.18
N LYS A 176 13.63 3.45 14.34
CA LYS A 176 13.54 2.47 13.25
C LYS A 176 12.10 2.09 12.83
N CYS A 177 11.10 2.41 13.64
CA CYS A 177 9.71 2.03 13.31
C CYS A 177 8.97 3.18 12.63
N TYR A 178 8.53 2.94 11.39
CA TYR A 178 7.66 3.86 10.67
C TYR A 178 6.27 3.86 11.30
N GLY A 179 5.76 5.04 11.62
CA GLY A 179 4.36 5.16 12.05
C GLY A 179 3.40 4.77 10.92
N PRO A 180 2.24 4.18 11.25
CA PRO A 180 1.27 3.76 10.25
C PRO A 180 0.89 4.86 9.26
N LEU A 181 0.64 6.07 9.73
CA LEU A 181 0.28 7.21 8.88
C LEU A 181 1.41 7.64 7.94
N ALA A 182 2.67 7.59 8.38
CA ALA A 182 3.79 7.90 7.52
C ALA A 182 3.84 6.97 6.32
N MET A 183 3.57 5.70 6.54
CA MET A 183 3.53 4.72 5.46
C MET A 183 2.29 4.86 4.57
N ASP A 184 1.15 5.29 5.11
CA ASP A 184 -0.04 5.61 4.32
C ASP A 184 0.22 6.82 3.41
N VAL A 185 0.89 7.87 3.92
CA VAL A 185 1.32 9.04 3.12
C VAL A 185 2.30 8.63 2.02
N LEU A 186 3.28 7.79 2.34
CA LEU A 186 4.23 7.27 1.34
C LEU A 186 3.50 6.46 0.26
N SER A 187 2.51 5.65 0.64
CA SER A 187 1.69 4.88 -0.30
C SER A 187 0.90 5.80 -1.23
N VAL A 188 0.34 6.90 -0.72
CA VAL A 188 -0.32 7.92 -1.57
C VAL A 188 0.67 8.51 -2.56
N ALA A 189 1.86 8.92 -2.10
CA ALA A 189 2.89 9.51 -2.97
C ALA A 189 3.39 8.56 -4.06
N LEU A 190 3.43 7.26 -3.79
CA LEU A 190 3.81 6.24 -4.77
C LEU A 190 2.74 6.02 -5.84
N TRP A 191 1.48 5.95 -5.45
CA TRP A 191 0.37 5.73 -6.38
C TRP A 191 -0.07 6.99 -7.12
N SER A 192 0.16 8.16 -6.55
CA SER A 192 -0.22 9.46 -7.11
C SER A 192 0.89 10.47 -6.85
N PRO A 193 2.03 10.34 -7.54
CA PRO A 193 3.08 11.35 -7.43
C PRO A 193 2.58 12.69 -7.97
N GLY A 194 2.98 13.78 -7.34
CA GLY A 194 2.61 15.11 -7.80
C GLY A 194 2.07 16.02 -6.70
N ARG A 195 1.11 16.89 -7.06
CA ARG A 195 0.63 17.96 -6.19
C ARG A 195 -0.54 17.52 -5.33
N HIS A 196 -0.41 17.73 -4.03
CA HIS A 196 -1.44 17.48 -3.02
C HIS A 196 -1.54 18.66 -2.07
N THR A 197 -2.66 18.81 -1.38
CA THR A 197 -2.74 19.65 -0.18
C THR A 197 -2.70 18.76 1.07
N ARG A 198 -2.20 19.31 2.19
CA ARG A 198 -2.25 18.59 3.46
C ARG A 198 -3.67 18.26 3.89
N ALA A 199 -4.60 19.17 3.62
CA ALA A 199 -6.02 18.95 3.91
C ALA A 199 -6.59 17.77 3.09
N ALA A 200 -6.29 17.68 1.79
CA ALA A 200 -6.73 16.56 0.95
C ALA A 200 -6.10 15.22 1.38
N LEU A 201 -4.83 15.22 1.79
CA LEU A 201 -4.20 14.04 2.36
C LEU A 201 -4.83 13.63 3.70
N ALA A 202 -5.12 14.61 4.55
CA ALA A 202 -5.76 14.39 5.85
C ALA A 202 -7.16 13.79 5.68
N ASP A 203 -8.00 14.36 4.81
CA ASP A 203 -9.32 13.82 4.49
C ASP A 203 -9.22 12.38 3.96
N ARG A 204 -8.34 12.14 2.98
CA ARG A 204 -8.14 10.83 2.36
C ARG A 204 -7.69 9.76 3.35
N LEU A 205 -6.85 10.12 4.31
CA LEU A 205 -6.24 9.20 5.28
C LEU A 205 -6.95 9.20 6.64
N MET A 206 -8.06 9.92 6.77
CA MET A 206 -8.80 10.09 8.03
C MET A 206 -7.87 10.50 9.18
N ALA A 207 -7.08 11.56 8.94
CA ALA A 207 -6.09 12.12 9.85
C ALA A 207 -6.29 13.64 9.99
N THR A 208 -5.60 14.28 10.92
CA THR A 208 -5.55 15.74 10.96
C THR A 208 -4.43 16.28 10.04
N PRO A 209 -4.53 17.54 9.55
CA PRO A 209 -3.44 18.17 8.80
C PRO A 209 -2.11 18.22 9.57
N GLU A 210 -2.15 18.33 10.89
CA GLU A 210 -0.97 18.30 11.78
C GLU A 210 -0.30 16.93 11.78
N GLN A 211 -1.09 15.86 11.91
CA GLN A 211 -0.58 14.48 11.82
C GLN A 211 0.06 14.20 10.47
N VAL A 212 -0.57 14.67 9.38
CA VAL A 212 0.02 14.58 8.02
C VAL A 212 1.32 15.37 7.93
N ARG A 213 1.38 16.59 8.48
CA ARG A 213 2.60 17.38 8.51
C ARG A 213 3.74 16.67 9.25
N GLU A 214 3.44 16.05 10.37
CA GLU A 214 4.42 15.26 11.14
C GLU A 214 4.92 14.06 10.33
N ALA A 215 4.02 13.32 9.69
CA ALA A 215 4.35 12.19 8.83
C ALA A 215 5.24 12.62 7.65
N LEU A 216 4.92 13.74 6.98
CA LEU A 216 5.74 14.29 5.89
C LEU A 216 7.14 14.67 6.37
N ARG A 217 7.27 15.35 7.51
CA ARG A 217 8.57 15.70 8.11
C ARG A 217 9.38 14.45 8.44
N TYR A 218 8.74 13.44 8.98
CA TYR A 218 9.37 12.16 9.31
C TYR A 218 9.92 11.49 8.04
N LEU A 219 9.10 11.33 7.01
CA LEU A 219 9.50 10.70 5.74
C LEU A 219 10.62 11.48 5.03
N THR A 220 10.56 12.81 5.06
CA THR A 220 11.61 13.67 4.48
C THR A 220 12.94 13.51 5.21
N ARG A 221 12.95 13.51 6.54
CA ARG A 221 14.15 13.27 7.33
C ARG A 221 14.78 11.90 7.07
N ARG A 222 13.96 10.91 6.71
CA ARG A 222 14.39 9.56 6.35
C ARG A 222 14.84 9.42 4.89
N GLY A 223 14.72 10.46 4.07
CA GLY A 223 15.02 10.41 2.65
C GLY A 223 14.11 9.49 1.83
N LEU A 224 12.90 9.23 2.33
CA LEU A 224 11.90 8.40 1.64
C LEU A 224 10.95 9.23 0.79
N LEU A 225 10.84 10.51 1.10
CA LEU A 225 9.95 11.44 0.43
C LEU A 225 10.63 12.80 0.28
N ARG A 226 10.54 13.36 -0.90
CA ARG A 226 10.88 14.77 -1.14
C ARG A 226 9.58 15.56 -1.23
N VAL A 227 9.50 16.61 -0.44
CA VAL A 227 8.39 17.55 -0.43
C VAL A 227 8.84 18.85 -1.07
N GLY A 228 8.24 19.23 -2.19
CA GLY A 228 8.48 20.50 -2.86
C GLY A 228 7.32 21.46 -2.63
N GLY A 229 7.60 22.77 -2.67
CA GLY A 229 6.62 23.85 -2.48
C GLY A 229 6.72 24.49 -1.08
N ALA A 230 6.10 25.66 -0.95
CA ALA A 230 6.04 26.37 0.34
C ALA A 230 4.97 25.73 1.24
N ASP A 231 5.38 25.26 2.40
CA ASP A 231 4.46 24.73 3.42
C ASP A 231 3.88 25.90 4.27
N ALA A 232 3.06 26.76 3.63
CA ALA A 232 2.50 27.95 4.25
C ALA A 232 1.19 27.68 5.03
N GLY A 233 0.57 26.52 4.89
CA GLY A 233 -0.70 26.18 5.57
C GLY A 233 -1.30 24.85 5.12
N PRO A 234 -2.43 24.43 5.71
CA PRO A 234 -3.07 23.14 5.40
C PRO A 234 -3.60 23.07 3.96
N THR A 235 -3.94 24.22 3.34
CA THR A 235 -4.44 24.31 1.97
C THR A 235 -3.34 24.58 0.95
N SER A 236 -2.09 24.83 1.39
CA SER A 236 -0.96 25.01 0.47
C SER A 236 -0.66 23.74 -0.31
N THR A 237 -0.40 23.92 -1.59
CA THR A 237 -0.05 22.81 -2.48
C THR A 237 1.40 22.38 -2.24
N ILE A 238 1.59 21.11 -1.96
CA ILE A 238 2.88 20.46 -1.83
C ILE A 238 3.07 19.42 -2.93
N ALA A 239 4.25 19.33 -3.49
CA ALA A 239 4.60 18.25 -4.43
C ALA A 239 5.22 17.09 -3.69
N LEU A 240 4.69 15.90 -3.86
CA LEU A 240 5.20 14.67 -3.25
C LEU A 240 5.93 13.83 -4.29
N VAL A 241 7.18 13.50 -4.01
CA VAL A 241 8.00 12.60 -4.82
C VAL A 241 8.60 11.55 -3.88
N ALA A 242 8.16 10.31 -4.02
CA ALA A 242 8.76 9.20 -3.29
C ALA A 242 10.19 8.97 -3.77
N GLU A 243 11.12 8.87 -2.84
CA GLU A 243 12.54 8.62 -3.14
C GLU A 243 12.90 7.16 -2.86
N ARG A 244 13.82 6.61 -3.67
CA ARG A 244 14.40 5.31 -3.36
C ARG A 244 15.40 5.48 -2.22
N PRO A 245 15.32 4.67 -1.16
CA PRO A 245 16.41 4.58 -0.21
C PRO A 245 17.69 4.22 -0.99
N ARG A 246 18.74 5.01 -0.88
CA ARG A 246 20.04 4.62 -1.43
C ARG A 246 20.56 3.45 -0.61
N PRO A 247 20.93 2.32 -1.24
CA PRO A 247 21.61 1.27 -0.49
C PRO A 247 22.90 1.86 0.13
N PRO A 248 23.17 1.57 1.40
CA PRO A 248 24.38 2.05 2.04
C PRO A 248 25.60 1.53 1.27
N GLY A 249 26.49 2.42 0.86
CA GLY A 249 27.77 2.08 0.24
C GLY A 249 27.85 2.07 -1.29
N VAL A 250 26.78 2.38 -2.02
CA VAL A 250 26.85 2.54 -3.49
C VAL A 250 27.09 4.01 -3.83
N SER A 251 28.35 4.35 -4.07
CA SER A 251 28.71 5.60 -4.76
C SER A 251 28.23 5.51 -6.20
N VAL A 252 27.23 6.29 -6.57
CA VAL A 252 26.84 6.44 -7.98
C VAL A 252 27.97 7.19 -8.67
N PRO A 253 28.64 6.63 -9.70
CA PRO A 253 29.59 7.40 -10.51
C PRO A 253 28.86 8.63 -11.03
N SER A 254 29.44 9.78 -10.83
CA SER A 254 28.93 11.05 -11.37
C SER A 254 28.60 10.86 -12.84
N ALA A 255 27.39 11.23 -13.23
CA ALA A 255 26.87 11.06 -14.58
C ALA A 255 27.89 11.50 -15.60
N ALA A 256 28.36 10.56 -16.43
CA ALA A 256 29.22 10.83 -17.54
C ALA A 256 28.59 11.92 -18.39
N ARG A 257 29.41 12.95 -18.71
CA ARG A 257 29.04 14.05 -19.59
C ARG A 257 28.45 13.51 -20.89
N PRO A 258 27.42 14.15 -21.44
CA PRO A 258 26.86 13.72 -22.72
C PRO A 258 27.98 13.77 -23.76
N TRP A 259 28.07 12.72 -24.55
CA TRP A 259 29.01 12.61 -25.67
C TRP A 259 28.79 13.80 -26.62
N SER A 260 29.78 14.65 -26.70
CA SER A 260 29.88 15.67 -27.73
C SER A 260 30.09 14.96 -29.07
N THR A 261 29.04 14.95 -29.91
CA THR A 261 29.17 14.60 -31.32
C THR A 261 29.98 15.71 -32.02
N ALA A 262 31.27 15.52 -32.10
CA ALA A 262 32.08 16.29 -33.02
C ALA A 262 31.84 15.79 -34.43
N ALA A 263 31.25 16.66 -35.26
CA ALA A 263 31.12 16.48 -36.68
C ALA A 263 32.52 16.41 -37.34
N ARG A 264 32.68 15.46 -38.25
CA ARG A 264 33.49 15.53 -39.47
C ARG A 264 32.74 14.96 -40.62
#